data_41cb5bc5f3528d8ba3b092ee15fdf039
#
_entry.id   41cb5bc5f3528d8ba3b092ee15fdf039
#
_cell.length_a   1.000
_cell.length_b   1.000
_cell.length_c   1.000
_cell.angle_alpha   90.00
_cell.angle_beta   90.00
_cell.angle_gamma   90.00
#
_symmetry.space_group_name_H-M   'P 1'
#
loop_
_entity.id
_entity.type
_entity.pdbx_description
1 polymer ?
#
loop_
_entity_poly.entity_id
_entity_poly.type
_entity_poly.pdbx_seq_one_letter_code
_entity_poly.pdbx_strand_id
1 'polypeptide(L)'
;MERYLSITEIGKHYGVCSRIAGRWLKRLGLRCEDGQPTEDAKRDDYCKQVYVEDRVWFWVWNASRTLARVDEAVANGGFEEVDEDEMIDRMQ
;
A
#
# COMPACT_ATOMS: atom_id res chain seq x y z
N MET A 1 13.59 7.92 14.02
CA MET A 1 12.42 8.70 13.61
C MET A 1 11.67 7.98 12.50
N GLU A 2 10.37 7.81 12.65
CA GLU A 2 9.60 7.06 11.68
C GLU A 2 9.23 7.90 10.49
N ARG A 3 9.32 7.29 9.31
CA ARG A 3 8.85 7.91 8.07
C ARG A 3 7.51 7.33 7.70
N TYR A 4 6.69 8.18 7.07
CA TYR A 4 5.40 7.73 6.54
C TYR A 4 5.34 8.08 5.06
N LEU A 5 4.81 7.17 4.27
CA LEU A 5 4.74 7.31 2.82
C LEU A 5 3.29 7.25 2.36
N SER A 6 2.96 8.05 1.35
CA SER A 6 1.67 7.90 0.69
C SER A 6 1.72 6.64 -0.18
N ILE A 7 0.55 6.22 -0.64
CA ILE A 7 0.48 5.05 -1.51
C ILE A 7 1.27 5.30 -2.81
N THR A 8 1.27 6.53 -3.29
CA THR A 8 2.04 6.90 -4.49
C THR A 8 3.54 6.77 -4.23
N GLU A 9 3.98 7.19 -3.06
CA GLU A 9 5.39 7.08 -2.71
C GLU A 9 5.82 5.62 -2.54
N ILE A 10 4.95 4.79 -2.00
CA ILE A 10 5.24 3.36 -1.91
C ILE A 10 5.40 2.78 -3.31
N GLY A 11 4.52 3.15 -4.22
CA GLY A 11 4.62 2.71 -5.60
C GLY A 11 5.93 3.11 -6.23
N LYS A 12 6.35 4.36 -6.03
CA LYS A 12 7.62 4.84 -6.56
C LYS A 12 8.81 4.06 -6.02
N HIS A 13 8.73 3.68 -4.75
CA HIS A 13 9.81 2.91 -4.12
C HIS A 13 10.02 1.57 -4.84
N TYR A 14 8.96 0.97 -5.33
CA TYR A 14 9.03 -0.34 -6.01
C TYR A 14 8.92 -0.23 -7.54
N GLY A 15 8.83 0.97 -8.06
CA GLY A 15 8.73 1.16 -9.51
C GLY A 15 7.38 0.78 -10.09
N VAL A 16 6.31 0.89 -9.32
CA VAL A 16 4.96 0.59 -9.76
C VAL A 16 4.04 1.77 -9.49
N CYS A 17 2.87 1.77 -10.12
CA CYS A 17 1.91 2.85 -9.90
C CYS A 17 1.18 2.67 -8.56
N SER A 18 0.50 3.72 -8.12
CA SER A 18 -0.21 3.70 -6.85
C SER A 18 -1.30 2.63 -6.81
N ARG A 19 -1.93 2.36 -7.94
CA ARG A 19 -2.96 1.33 -8.01
C ARG A 19 -2.39 -0.05 -7.69
N ILE A 20 -1.24 -0.36 -8.24
CA ILE A 20 -0.56 -1.64 -7.97
C ILE A 20 -0.13 -1.71 -6.51
N ALA A 21 0.47 -0.64 -6.00
CA ALA A 21 0.88 -0.60 -4.60
C ALA A 21 -0.31 -0.79 -3.66
N GLY A 22 -1.45 -0.18 -4.00
CA GLY A 22 -2.67 -0.34 -3.24
C GLY A 22 -3.16 -1.77 -3.20
N ARG A 23 -3.08 -2.47 -4.32
CA ARG A 23 -3.45 -3.89 -4.38
C ARG A 23 -2.55 -4.74 -3.50
N TRP A 24 -1.26 -4.43 -3.48
CA TRP A 24 -0.32 -5.15 -2.63
C TRP A 24 -0.70 -5.03 -1.16
N LEU A 25 -1.01 -3.79 -0.73
CA LEU A 25 -1.41 -3.58 0.66
C LEU A 25 -2.71 -4.29 0.98
N LYS A 26 -3.63 -4.33 0.04
CA LYS A 26 -4.88 -5.06 0.22
C LYS A 26 -4.63 -6.55 0.43
N ARG A 27 -3.73 -7.12 -0.35
CA ARG A 27 -3.38 -8.54 -0.21
C ARG A 27 -2.71 -8.85 1.10
N LEU A 28 -1.95 -7.89 1.63
CA LEU A 28 -1.29 -8.06 2.91
C LEU A 28 -2.24 -7.89 4.10
N GLY A 29 -3.50 -7.53 3.82
CA GLY A 29 -4.47 -7.31 4.88
C GLY A 29 -4.32 -5.97 5.55
N LEU A 30 -3.65 -5.02 4.90
CA LEU A 30 -3.42 -3.69 5.45
C LEU A 30 -4.41 -2.66 4.93
N ARG A 31 -5.04 -2.92 3.80
CA ARG A 31 -5.92 -1.97 3.13
C ARG A 31 -7.20 -2.66 2.67
N CYS A 32 -8.31 -1.94 2.74
CA CYS A 32 -9.60 -2.44 2.26
C CYS A 32 -9.82 -2.07 0.80
N GLU A 33 -10.87 -2.62 0.19
CA GLU A 33 -11.20 -2.33 -1.21
C GLU A 33 -11.50 -0.87 -1.46
N ASP A 34 -12.08 -0.19 -0.47
CA ASP A 34 -12.43 1.22 -0.59
C ASP A 34 -11.24 2.16 -0.41
N GLY A 35 -10.06 1.62 -0.21
CA GLY A 35 -8.86 2.41 -0.03
C GLY A 35 -8.54 2.78 1.40
N GLN A 36 -9.41 2.40 2.34
CA GLN A 36 -9.18 2.68 3.75
C GLN A 36 -8.32 1.60 4.39
N PRO A 37 -7.54 1.94 5.41
CA PRO A 37 -6.78 0.91 6.14
C PRO A 37 -7.72 -0.05 6.85
N THR A 38 -7.26 -1.27 7.05
CA THR A 38 -8.00 -2.22 7.87
C THR A 38 -7.86 -1.85 9.33
N GLU A 39 -8.75 -2.40 10.16
CA GLU A 39 -8.66 -2.18 11.60
C GLU A 39 -7.33 -2.69 12.16
N ASP A 40 -6.85 -3.81 11.66
CA ASP A 40 -5.58 -4.36 12.09
C ASP A 40 -4.43 -3.42 11.76
N ALA A 41 -4.46 -2.81 10.58
CA ALA A 41 -3.42 -1.87 10.18
C ALA A 41 -3.40 -0.64 11.08
N LYS A 42 -4.58 -0.15 11.44
CA LYS A 42 -4.69 0.99 12.36
C LYS A 42 -4.17 0.64 13.75
N ARG A 43 -4.57 -0.53 14.26
CA ARG A 43 -4.19 -0.97 15.59
C ARG A 43 -2.69 -1.18 15.73
N ASP A 44 -2.06 -1.71 14.68
CA ASP A 44 -0.65 -2.04 14.71
C ASP A 44 0.26 -0.92 14.20
N ASP A 45 -0.27 0.27 14.08
CA ASP A 45 0.49 1.48 13.71
C ASP A 45 1.13 1.40 12.33
N TYR A 46 0.48 0.74 11.38
CA TYR A 46 0.95 0.72 10.00
C TYR A 46 0.65 2.02 9.27
N CYS A 47 -0.29 2.79 9.76
CA CYS A 47 -0.75 3.96 9.04
C CYS A 47 -1.20 5.07 9.99
N LYS A 48 -1.29 6.26 9.46
CA LYS A 48 -1.92 7.38 10.16
C LYS A 48 -2.57 8.30 9.15
N GLN A 49 -3.49 9.10 9.62
CA GLN A 49 -4.21 10.05 8.79
C GLN A 49 -3.54 11.39 8.87
N VAL A 50 -3.41 12.08 7.74
CA VAL A 50 -2.82 13.43 7.73
C VAL A 50 -3.77 14.42 7.09
N TYR A 51 -3.67 15.65 7.56
CA TYR A 51 -4.41 16.78 7.04
C TYR A 51 -3.54 17.53 6.06
N VAL A 52 -4.15 17.94 4.97
CA VAL A 52 -3.50 18.86 4.05
C VAL A 52 -4.45 20.03 3.85
N GLU A 53 -4.02 21.21 4.23
CA GLU A 53 -4.78 22.45 4.03
C GLU A 53 -6.19 22.42 4.60
N ASP A 54 -6.36 21.84 5.78
CA ASP A 54 -7.62 21.84 6.53
C ASP A 54 -8.78 21.11 5.89
N ARG A 55 -8.56 20.48 4.75
CA ARG A 55 -9.70 19.89 4.03
C ARG A 55 -9.47 18.48 3.55
N VAL A 56 -8.24 18.16 3.23
CA VAL A 56 -7.94 16.88 2.59
C VAL A 56 -7.36 15.93 3.60
N TRP A 57 -8.01 14.80 3.75
CA TRP A 57 -7.52 13.73 4.58
C TRP A 57 -6.99 12.63 3.69
N PHE A 58 -5.82 12.13 4.00
CA PHE A 58 -5.36 10.92 3.34
C PHE A 58 -4.54 10.11 4.31
N TRP A 59 -4.37 8.86 3.97
CA TRP A 59 -3.63 7.93 4.79
C TRP A 59 -2.20 7.83 4.32
N VAL A 60 -1.28 7.83 5.28
CA VAL A 60 0.12 7.55 5.00
C VAL A 60 0.51 6.32 5.78
N TRP A 61 1.50 5.61 5.26
CA TRP A 61 1.87 4.29 5.76
C TRP A 61 3.25 4.34 6.37
N ASN A 62 3.41 3.69 7.52
CA ASN A 62 4.70 3.62 8.20
C ASN A 62 5.69 2.92 7.27
N ALA A 63 6.77 3.62 6.91
CA ALA A 63 7.70 3.10 5.94
C ALA A 63 8.36 1.81 6.41
N SER A 64 8.90 1.81 7.62
CA SER A 64 9.60 0.62 8.14
C SER A 64 8.70 -0.61 8.17
N ARG A 65 7.52 -0.46 8.75
CA ARG A 65 6.62 -1.60 8.94
C ARG A 65 6.01 -2.06 7.62
N THR A 66 5.54 -1.12 6.82
CA THR A 66 4.86 -1.45 5.58
C THR A 66 5.81 -2.01 4.55
N LEU A 67 6.96 -1.38 4.37
CA LEU A 67 7.93 -1.87 3.39
C LEU A 67 8.49 -3.23 3.80
N ALA A 68 8.65 -3.49 5.10
CA ALA A 68 9.08 -4.79 5.57
C ALA A 68 8.10 -5.89 5.18
N ARG A 69 6.79 -5.59 5.30
CA ARG A 69 5.76 -6.55 4.92
C ARG A 69 5.76 -6.80 3.41
N VAL A 70 5.91 -5.75 2.64
CA VAL A 70 5.95 -5.88 1.18
C VAL A 70 7.21 -6.64 0.75
N ASP A 71 8.35 -6.31 1.33
CA ASP A 71 9.62 -6.98 1.01
C ASP A 71 9.54 -8.47 1.32
N GLU A 72 8.95 -8.82 2.45
CA GLU A 72 8.77 -10.21 2.84
C GLU A 72 7.88 -10.95 1.85
N ALA A 73 6.79 -10.33 1.42
CA ALA A 73 5.89 -10.93 0.44
C ALA A 73 6.59 -11.13 -0.90
N VAL A 74 7.35 -10.15 -1.32
CA VAL A 74 8.11 -10.24 -2.58
C VAL A 74 9.13 -11.37 -2.50
N ALA A 75 9.81 -11.51 -1.37
CA ALA A 75 10.80 -12.56 -1.17
C ALA A 75 10.17 -13.96 -1.20
N ASN A 76 8.90 -14.06 -0.82
CA ASN A 76 8.17 -15.32 -0.76
C ASN A 76 7.38 -15.64 -2.02
N GLY A 77 7.71 -15.04 -3.14
CA GLY A 77 7.04 -15.33 -4.40
C GLY A 77 6.25 -14.16 -4.96
N GLY A 78 6.11 -13.11 -4.19
CA GLY A 78 5.55 -11.87 -4.66
C GLY A 78 4.04 -11.87 -4.83
N PHE A 79 3.60 -10.97 -5.67
CA PHE A 79 2.19 -10.70 -5.90
C PHE A 79 1.77 -11.11 -7.31
N GLU A 80 2.07 -12.34 -7.68
CA GLU A 80 1.82 -12.85 -9.03
C GLU A 80 0.38 -12.67 -9.48
N GLU A 81 -0.57 -12.84 -8.56
CA GLU A 81 -1.98 -12.70 -8.92
C GLU A 81 -2.32 -11.27 -9.33
N VAL A 82 -1.59 -10.30 -8.79
CA VAL A 82 -1.77 -8.91 -9.18
C VAL A 82 -1.29 -8.70 -10.61
N ASP A 83 -0.19 -9.35 -10.96
CA ASP A 83 0.33 -9.29 -12.34
C ASP A 83 -0.67 -9.85 -13.33
N GLU A 84 -1.38 -10.89 -12.95
CA GLU A 84 -2.41 -11.48 -13.78
C GLU A 84 -3.51 -10.48 -14.09
N ASP A 85 -3.96 -9.74 -13.08
CA ASP A 85 -4.95 -8.68 -13.27
C ASP A 85 -4.42 -7.60 -14.20
N GLU A 86 -3.14 -7.25 -14.07
CA GLU A 86 -2.52 -6.25 -14.92
C GLU A 86 -2.48 -6.71 -16.37
N MET A 87 -2.22 -7.97 -16.58
CA MET A 87 -2.21 -8.51 -17.93
C MET A 87 -3.58 -8.40 -18.59
N ILE A 88 -4.63 -8.68 -17.84
CA ILE A 88 -6.00 -8.55 -18.34
C ILE A 88 -6.28 -7.11 -18.75
N ASP A 89 -5.89 -6.17 -17.91
CA ASP A 89 -6.07 -4.75 -18.21
C ASP A 89 -5.37 -4.35 -19.49
N ARG A 90 -4.19 -4.86 -19.70
CA ARG A 90 -3.43 -4.54 -20.92
C ARG A 90 -4.03 -5.11 -22.19
N MET A 91 -4.71 -6.22 -22.07
CA MET A 91 -5.31 -6.86 -23.22
C MET A 91 -6.58 -6.15 -23.68
N GLN A 92 -7.09 -5.28 -22.87
CA GLN A 92 -8.27 -4.49 -23.22
C GLN A 92 -7.87 -3.16 -23.86
#